data_c9d82ec028a866d447fe5cdfd4f167bb
#
_entry.id   c9d82ec028a866d447fe5cdfd4f167bb
#
_cell.length_a   1.000
_cell.length_b   1.000
_cell.length_c   1.000
_cell.angle_alpha   90.00
_cell.angle_beta   90.00
_cell.angle_gamma   90.00
#
_symmetry.space_group_name_H-M   'P 1'
#
loop_
_entity.id
_entity.type
_entity.pdbx_description
1 polymer ?
#
loop_
_entity_poly.entity_id
_entity_poly.type
_entity_poly.pdbx_seq_one_letter_code
_entity_poly.pdbx_strand_id
1 'polypeptide(L)'
;EHEYTVTVVKIGMPEWGSVTPMSTKAKAGETVTLTATPTTGNQFLEWVFLNKPEGGGWVNPVLTFTMPAEDLTIQAKFTVKNYSIGYTTVGVAGGTAWYVRWGDRVFDYLPKNPTYQDWVFTGWKCGDVTVTEDMTYGDLAGSDTVSSIHIIAQWHQHEFNTWTNGYPGTLKTPADCTHDAVYYWRCVCGEIEYNDNHLYEEPGTALGHLWSWTSNGNGTHTRT
;
A
#
# COMPACT_ATOMS: atom_id res chain seq x y z
N GLU A 1 -23.79 17.70 53.66
CA GLU A 1 -24.44 16.87 52.63
C GLU A 1 -23.43 15.81 52.16
N HIS A 2 -23.87 14.55 52.07
CA HIS A 2 -23.02 13.45 51.71
C HIS A 2 -22.72 13.47 50.18
N GLU A 3 -21.43 13.28 49.81
CA GLU A 3 -21.03 13.08 48.43
C GLU A 3 -20.80 11.60 48.15
N TYR A 4 -21.24 11.17 46.98
CA TYR A 4 -21.09 9.82 46.46
C TYR A 4 -20.04 9.82 45.34
N THR A 5 -19.36 8.71 45.18
CA THR A 5 -18.25 8.57 44.22
C THR A 5 -18.73 7.86 42.95
N VAL A 6 -18.36 8.41 41.80
CA VAL A 6 -18.42 7.71 40.50
C VAL A 6 -17.02 7.24 40.15
N THR A 7 -16.87 5.94 39.90
CA THR A 7 -15.63 5.34 39.41
C THR A 7 -15.85 4.75 38.05
N VAL A 8 -14.99 5.09 37.09
CA VAL A 8 -15.04 4.52 35.74
C VAL A 8 -13.97 3.46 35.57
N VAL A 9 -14.39 2.30 35.07
CA VAL A 9 -13.51 1.19 34.67
C VAL A 9 -13.49 1.09 33.15
N LYS A 10 -12.32 1.31 32.57
CA LYS A 10 -12.15 1.19 31.12
C LYS A 10 -11.99 -0.27 30.70
N ILE A 11 -12.77 -0.73 29.75
CA ILE A 11 -12.71 -2.08 29.18
C ILE A 11 -12.21 -1.96 27.74
N GLY A 12 -11.18 -2.74 27.42
CA GLY A 12 -10.39 -2.70 26.19
C GLY A 12 -8.92 -2.42 26.51
N MET A 13 -8.10 -2.31 25.48
CA MET A 13 -6.68 -1.99 25.70
C MET A 13 -6.51 -0.53 26.16
N PRO A 14 -5.48 -0.22 26.98
CA PRO A 14 -5.29 1.12 27.52
C PRO A 14 -5.22 2.24 26.45
N GLU A 15 -4.67 1.93 25.28
CA GLU A 15 -4.49 2.85 24.16
C GLU A 15 -5.73 3.09 23.30
N TRP A 16 -6.82 2.32 23.48
CA TRP A 16 -8.00 2.43 22.60
C TRP A 16 -8.87 3.67 22.83
N GLY A 17 -8.64 4.37 23.91
CA GLY A 17 -9.37 5.60 24.21
C GLY A 17 -9.17 6.07 25.65
N SER A 18 -9.77 7.18 25.96
CA SER A 18 -9.74 7.79 27.29
C SER A 18 -11.17 8.12 27.79
N VAL A 19 -11.28 8.32 29.09
CA VAL A 19 -12.53 8.79 29.73
C VAL A 19 -12.22 9.99 30.60
N THR A 20 -13.08 10.99 30.55
CA THR A 20 -12.94 12.19 31.39
C THR A 20 -14.29 12.54 32.04
N PRO A 21 -14.34 12.66 33.38
CA PRO A 21 -13.32 12.21 34.35
C PRO A 21 -13.35 10.69 34.55
N MET A 22 -12.21 10.08 34.99
CA MET A 22 -12.13 8.66 35.37
C MET A 22 -12.74 8.41 36.77
N SER A 23 -12.81 9.44 37.60
CA SER A 23 -13.50 9.41 38.88
C SER A 23 -13.96 10.83 39.22
N THR A 24 -15.12 10.93 39.84
CA THR A 24 -15.67 12.20 40.30
C THR A 24 -16.53 11.99 41.52
N LYS A 25 -16.84 13.05 42.27
CA LYS A 25 -17.78 13.04 43.38
C LYS A 25 -18.93 14.01 43.09
N ALA A 26 -20.12 13.65 43.49
CA ALA A 26 -21.30 14.48 43.37
C ALA A 26 -22.31 14.16 44.51
N LYS A 27 -23.16 15.13 44.85
CA LYS A 27 -24.27 14.91 45.78
C LYS A 27 -25.42 14.23 45.06
N ALA A 28 -26.28 13.54 45.84
CA ALA A 28 -27.50 12.98 45.27
C ALA A 28 -28.34 14.09 44.62
N GLY A 29 -28.83 13.85 43.39
CA GLY A 29 -29.60 14.79 42.59
C GLY A 29 -28.77 15.72 41.67
N GLU A 30 -27.46 15.77 41.85
CA GLU A 30 -26.59 16.54 40.94
C GLU A 30 -26.39 15.81 39.60
N THR A 31 -26.16 16.61 38.55
CA THR A 31 -25.89 16.07 37.20
C THR A 31 -24.41 15.75 37.06
N VAL A 32 -24.10 14.52 36.64
CA VAL A 32 -22.77 14.04 36.30
C VAL A 32 -22.67 13.82 34.81
N THR A 33 -21.57 14.26 34.20
CA THR A 33 -21.27 14.03 32.77
C THR A 33 -19.92 13.33 32.66
N LEU A 34 -19.90 12.23 31.91
CA LEU A 34 -18.68 11.47 31.54
C LEU A 34 -18.54 11.50 30.03
N THR A 35 -17.31 11.64 29.54
CA THR A 35 -16.99 11.65 28.11
C THR A 35 -15.97 10.57 27.79
N ALA A 36 -16.33 9.69 26.86
CA ALA A 36 -15.43 8.71 26.29
C ALA A 36 -14.88 9.24 24.96
N THR A 37 -13.56 9.19 24.81
CA THR A 37 -12.86 9.66 23.59
C THR A 37 -12.02 8.51 23.05
N PRO A 38 -12.48 7.80 21.99
CA PRO A 38 -11.68 6.78 21.33
C PRO A 38 -10.51 7.40 20.60
N THR A 39 -9.39 6.68 20.52
CA THR A 39 -8.26 7.03 19.67
C THR A 39 -8.51 6.59 18.22
N THR A 40 -7.73 7.12 17.27
CA THR A 40 -7.80 6.78 15.84
C THR A 40 -7.76 5.28 15.63
N GLY A 41 -8.61 4.76 14.75
CA GLY A 41 -8.73 3.32 14.49
C GLY A 41 -9.52 2.53 15.53
N ASN A 42 -10.02 3.18 16.57
CA ASN A 42 -10.80 2.58 17.63
C ASN A 42 -12.19 3.24 17.75
N GLN A 43 -13.09 2.60 18.48
CA GLN A 43 -14.43 3.13 18.72
C GLN A 43 -14.87 2.87 20.15
N PHE A 44 -15.68 3.77 20.66
CA PHE A 44 -16.43 3.55 21.88
C PHE A 44 -17.65 2.67 21.57
N LEU A 45 -17.93 1.68 22.41
CA LEU A 45 -19.09 0.80 22.25
C LEU A 45 -20.26 1.25 23.11
N GLU A 46 -20.06 1.26 24.42
CA GLU A 46 -21.14 1.51 25.36
C GLU A 46 -20.63 1.85 26.77
N TRP A 47 -21.51 2.46 27.56
CA TRP A 47 -21.39 2.56 28.99
C TRP A 47 -22.23 1.47 29.66
N VAL A 48 -21.73 0.86 30.73
CA VAL A 48 -22.45 -0.15 31.53
C VAL A 48 -22.33 0.20 33.01
N PHE A 49 -23.47 0.39 33.68
CA PHE A 49 -23.54 0.55 35.14
C PHE A 49 -23.47 -0.80 35.78
N LEU A 50 -22.45 -1.09 36.60
CA LEU A 50 -22.28 -2.40 37.24
C LEU A 50 -23.23 -2.60 38.43
N ASN A 51 -23.66 -1.52 39.09
CA ASN A 51 -24.47 -1.57 40.28
C ASN A 51 -25.98 -1.49 40.00
N LYS A 52 -26.41 -1.38 38.73
CA LYS A 52 -27.83 -1.27 38.35
C LYS A 52 -28.22 -2.36 37.38
N PRO A 53 -29.30 -3.16 37.69
CA PRO A 53 -29.74 -4.29 36.85
C PRO A 53 -30.18 -3.85 35.42
N GLU A 54 -30.63 -2.60 35.25
CA GLU A 54 -31.14 -2.05 33.99
C GLU A 54 -30.09 -1.14 33.27
N GLY A 55 -28.81 -1.25 33.64
CA GLY A 55 -27.79 -0.26 33.37
C GLY A 55 -26.86 -0.56 32.23
N GLY A 56 -27.30 -1.08 31.08
CA GLY A 56 -26.42 -1.30 29.93
C GLY A 56 -26.93 -0.64 28.65
N GLY A 57 -26.04 -0.44 27.68
CA GLY A 57 -26.41 -0.09 26.31
C GLY A 57 -26.44 1.41 25.97
N TRP A 58 -25.86 2.31 26.77
CA TRP A 58 -25.69 3.70 26.36
C TRP A 58 -24.51 3.84 25.40
N VAL A 59 -24.82 3.95 24.12
CA VAL A 59 -23.86 4.02 23.02
C VAL A 59 -23.34 5.43 22.72
N ASN A 60 -23.96 6.47 23.33
CA ASN A 60 -23.46 7.84 23.17
C ASN A 60 -22.13 7.98 23.94
N PRO A 61 -21.04 8.45 23.34
CA PRO A 61 -19.77 8.67 24.04
C PRO A 61 -19.87 9.68 25.19
N VAL A 62 -20.85 10.58 25.16
CA VAL A 62 -21.17 11.49 26.28
C VAL A 62 -22.32 10.92 27.06
N LEU A 63 -22.06 10.52 28.30
CA LEU A 63 -23.05 10.02 29.24
C LEU A 63 -23.35 11.10 30.26
N THR A 64 -24.63 11.48 30.37
CA THR A 64 -25.12 12.41 31.39
C THR A 64 -26.22 11.72 32.21
N PHE A 65 -26.12 11.77 33.52
CA PHE A 65 -27.09 11.17 34.42
C PHE A 65 -27.22 11.95 35.74
N THR A 66 -28.29 11.73 36.47
CA THR A 66 -28.48 12.27 37.83
C THR A 66 -27.86 11.34 38.85
N MET A 67 -27.01 11.85 39.74
CA MET A 67 -26.31 11.13 40.78
C MET A 67 -27.33 10.52 41.78
N PRO A 68 -27.35 9.21 41.95
CA PRO A 68 -28.17 8.59 43.01
C PRO A 68 -27.52 8.77 44.38
N ALA A 69 -28.25 8.38 45.43
CA ALA A 69 -27.71 8.38 46.80
C ALA A 69 -26.89 7.11 47.12
N GLU A 70 -25.98 6.78 46.20
CA GLU A 70 -25.03 5.62 46.29
C GLU A 70 -23.83 5.82 45.41
N ASP A 71 -22.71 5.15 45.73
CA ASP A 71 -21.53 5.10 44.88
C ASP A 71 -21.82 4.31 43.60
N LEU A 72 -21.27 4.77 42.46
CA LEU A 72 -21.43 4.12 41.17
C LEU A 72 -20.13 3.60 40.61
N THR A 73 -20.18 2.42 40.01
CA THR A 73 -19.11 1.88 39.14
C THR A 73 -19.66 1.72 37.74
N ILE A 74 -19.02 2.40 36.76
CA ILE A 74 -19.47 2.43 35.38
C ILE A 74 -18.33 1.90 34.49
N GLN A 75 -18.64 0.97 33.60
CA GLN A 75 -17.69 0.53 32.58
C GLN A 75 -17.82 1.38 31.32
N ALA A 76 -16.69 1.81 30.76
CA ALA A 76 -16.57 2.39 29.43
C ALA A 76 -15.92 1.35 28.52
N LYS A 77 -16.64 0.83 27.56
CA LYS A 77 -16.17 -0.23 26.67
C LYS A 77 -15.69 0.35 25.36
N PHE A 78 -14.46 -0.02 24.96
CA PHE A 78 -13.85 0.34 23.68
C PHE A 78 -13.50 -0.92 22.88
N THR A 79 -13.44 -0.78 21.57
CA THR A 79 -12.99 -1.83 20.64
C THR A 79 -12.29 -1.20 19.43
N VAL A 80 -11.63 -2.05 18.65
CA VAL A 80 -11.04 -1.64 17.36
C VAL A 80 -12.13 -1.45 16.31
N LYS A 81 -11.94 -0.50 15.38
CA LYS A 81 -12.73 -0.43 14.15
C LYS A 81 -12.23 -1.50 13.17
N ASN A 82 -13.14 -2.03 12.38
CA ASN A 82 -12.82 -2.88 11.25
C ASN A 82 -13.03 -2.12 9.94
N TYR A 83 -12.09 -2.26 9.04
CA TYR A 83 -12.07 -1.67 7.71
C TYR A 83 -12.04 -2.76 6.65
N SER A 84 -12.14 -2.38 5.40
CA SER A 84 -12.01 -3.31 4.29
C SER A 84 -11.09 -2.77 3.19
N ILE A 85 -10.37 -3.69 2.53
CA ILE A 85 -9.58 -3.41 1.34
C ILE A 85 -10.17 -4.19 0.18
N GLY A 86 -10.75 -3.50 -0.79
CA GLY A 86 -11.06 -4.07 -2.10
C GLY A 86 -9.84 -3.98 -3.00
N TYR A 87 -9.63 -4.97 -3.86
CA TYR A 87 -8.61 -4.87 -4.91
C TYR A 87 -9.12 -5.43 -6.23
N THR A 88 -8.55 -4.91 -7.32
CA THR A 88 -8.83 -5.37 -8.69
C THR A 88 -7.51 -5.65 -9.42
N THR A 89 -7.48 -6.80 -10.12
CA THR A 89 -6.40 -7.17 -11.03
C THR A 89 -6.98 -7.49 -12.39
N VAL A 90 -6.22 -7.25 -13.47
CA VAL A 90 -6.61 -7.70 -14.81
C VAL A 90 -6.42 -9.23 -14.87
N GLY A 91 -7.40 -9.94 -15.42
CA GLY A 91 -7.33 -11.39 -15.63
C GLY A 91 -7.49 -12.26 -14.39
N VAL A 92 -7.57 -11.68 -13.21
CA VAL A 92 -7.84 -12.37 -11.95
C VAL A 92 -9.04 -11.70 -11.29
N ALA A 93 -9.94 -12.48 -10.73
CA ALA A 93 -11.06 -11.92 -9.97
C ALA A 93 -10.53 -11.04 -8.84
N GLY A 94 -11.09 -9.84 -8.73
CA GLY A 94 -10.84 -8.97 -7.60
C GLY A 94 -11.25 -9.63 -6.28
N GLY A 95 -10.73 -9.14 -5.17
CA GLY A 95 -11.05 -9.63 -3.85
C GLY A 95 -11.33 -8.51 -2.87
N THR A 96 -11.78 -8.90 -1.68
CA THR A 96 -11.96 -7.98 -0.56
C THR A 96 -11.43 -8.64 0.70
N ALA A 97 -10.52 -7.96 1.38
CA ALA A 97 -10.10 -8.31 2.73
C ALA A 97 -10.99 -7.56 3.73
N TRP A 98 -11.55 -8.29 4.69
CA TRP A 98 -12.37 -7.77 5.76
C TRP A 98 -11.61 -7.80 7.09
N TYR A 99 -12.03 -7.02 8.06
CA TYR A 99 -11.42 -6.95 9.38
C TYR A 99 -10.00 -6.39 9.41
N VAL A 100 -9.68 -5.54 8.43
CA VAL A 100 -8.43 -4.79 8.38
C VAL A 100 -8.44 -3.74 9.49
N ARG A 101 -7.31 -3.53 10.16
CA ARG A 101 -7.15 -2.52 11.20
C ARG A 101 -6.45 -1.28 10.67
N TRP A 102 -6.57 -0.17 11.38
CA TRP A 102 -5.98 1.09 10.99
C TRP A 102 -4.47 1.04 10.72
N GLY A 103 -3.73 0.31 11.56
CA GLY A 103 -2.27 0.16 11.46
C GLY A 103 -1.80 -1.06 10.66
N ASP A 104 -2.70 -1.84 10.07
CA ASP A 104 -2.29 -3.02 9.30
C ASP A 104 -1.67 -2.61 7.97
N ARG A 105 -0.59 -3.30 7.58
CA ARG A 105 0.07 -3.09 6.29
C ARG A 105 -0.82 -3.62 5.17
N VAL A 106 -1.04 -2.77 4.17
CA VAL A 106 -1.94 -3.07 3.05
C VAL A 106 -1.44 -4.25 2.21
N PHE A 107 -0.12 -4.36 2.02
CA PHE A 107 0.49 -5.44 1.25
C PHE A 107 0.22 -6.85 1.82
N ASP A 108 -0.06 -6.98 3.11
CA ASP A 108 -0.38 -8.27 3.73
C ASP A 108 -1.73 -8.84 3.25
N TYR A 109 -2.57 -7.99 2.65
CA TYR A 109 -3.92 -8.32 2.17
C TYR A 109 -4.02 -8.40 0.64
N LEU A 110 -2.95 -8.09 -0.09
CA LEU A 110 -2.93 -8.09 -1.56
C LEU A 110 -2.30 -9.38 -2.11
N PRO A 111 -2.72 -9.84 -3.30
CA PRO A 111 -2.04 -10.93 -3.99
C PRO A 111 -0.56 -10.64 -4.19
N LYS A 112 0.30 -11.61 -3.83
CA LYS A 112 1.73 -11.52 -4.08
C LYS A 112 2.00 -11.89 -5.54
N ASN A 113 2.68 -10.98 -6.27
CA ASN A 113 3.10 -11.20 -7.66
C ASN A 113 1.95 -11.70 -8.56
N PRO A 114 0.87 -10.93 -8.72
CA PRO A 114 -0.18 -11.31 -9.66
C PRO A 114 0.42 -11.46 -11.07
N THR A 115 -0.10 -12.40 -11.85
CA THR A 115 0.34 -12.65 -13.22
C THR A 115 -0.84 -12.52 -14.18
N TYR A 116 -0.60 -11.98 -15.37
CA TYR A 116 -1.60 -11.86 -16.40
C TYR A 116 -0.97 -11.94 -17.80
N GLN A 117 -1.13 -13.06 -18.49
CA GLN A 117 -0.62 -13.29 -19.84
C GLN A 117 0.82 -12.73 -20.03
N ASP A 118 1.01 -11.89 -21.07
CA ASP A 118 2.29 -11.26 -21.40
C ASP A 118 2.46 -9.86 -20.75
N TRP A 119 1.65 -9.56 -19.72
CA TRP A 119 1.72 -8.30 -19.01
C TRP A 119 2.62 -8.41 -17.78
N VAL A 120 3.40 -7.38 -17.53
CA VAL A 120 4.26 -7.25 -16.34
C VAL A 120 3.53 -6.47 -15.28
N PHE A 121 3.42 -7.07 -14.10
CA PHE A 121 2.92 -6.36 -12.92
C PHE A 121 3.94 -5.31 -12.48
N THR A 122 3.51 -4.06 -12.37
CA THR A 122 4.38 -2.92 -12.01
C THR A 122 4.11 -2.35 -10.62
N GLY A 123 3.06 -2.81 -9.95
CA GLY A 123 2.74 -2.38 -8.60
C GLY A 123 1.24 -2.18 -8.36
N TRP A 124 0.93 -1.62 -7.22
CA TRP A 124 -0.43 -1.32 -6.78
C TRP A 124 -0.66 0.18 -6.64
N LYS A 125 -1.87 0.65 -6.94
CA LYS A 125 -2.31 2.02 -6.67
C LYS A 125 -3.61 2.07 -5.89
N CYS A 126 -3.69 3.06 -4.99
CA CYS A 126 -4.93 3.48 -4.34
C CYS A 126 -5.24 4.92 -4.80
N GLY A 127 -6.19 5.07 -5.73
CA GLY A 127 -6.33 6.32 -6.46
C GLY A 127 -5.03 6.68 -7.19
N ASP A 128 -4.49 7.87 -6.93
CA ASP A 128 -3.22 8.33 -7.52
C ASP A 128 -1.98 7.93 -6.72
N VAL A 129 -2.16 7.35 -5.53
CA VAL A 129 -1.06 6.97 -4.64
C VAL A 129 -0.51 5.61 -5.01
N THR A 130 0.80 5.51 -5.28
CA THR A 130 1.49 4.23 -5.42
C THR A 130 1.65 3.59 -4.04
N VAL A 131 1.16 2.36 -3.90
CA VAL A 131 1.20 1.61 -2.64
C VAL A 131 2.59 1.00 -2.46
N THR A 132 3.25 1.30 -1.34
CA THR A 132 4.53 0.71 -0.94
C THR A 132 4.34 -0.36 0.13
N GLU A 133 5.35 -1.23 0.32
CA GLU A 133 5.25 -2.40 1.21
C GLU A 133 4.98 -2.07 2.68
N ASP A 134 5.37 -0.89 3.12
CA ASP A 134 5.27 -0.41 4.51
C ASP A 134 4.01 0.42 4.77
N MET A 135 3.26 0.79 3.72
CA MET A 135 2.04 1.58 3.87
C MET A 135 0.95 0.82 4.63
N THR A 136 0.38 1.51 5.61
CA THR A 136 -0.76 1.02 6.39
C THR A 136 -2.09 1.42 5.76
N TYR A 137 -3.19 0.81 6.24
CA TYR A 137 -4.52 1.24 5.86
C TYR A 137 -4.73 2.73 6.13
N GLY A 138 -4.26 3.21 7.29
CA GLY A 138 -4.38 4.61 7.70
C GLY A 138 -3.69 5.59 6.77
N ASP A 139 -2.50 5.22 6.25
CA ASP A 139 -1.75 6.07 5.32
C ASP A 139 -2.51 6.31 4.02
N LEU A 140 -3.23 5.29 3.53
CA LEU A 140 -4.02 5.37 2.29
C LEU A 140 -5.41 5.96 2.50
N ALA A 141 -6.06 5.66 3.62
CA ALA A 141 -7.40 6.16 3.94
C ALA A 141 -7.41 7.64 4.35
N GLY A 142 -6.34 8.12 4.99
CA GLY A 142 -6.17 9.50 5.46
C GLY A 142 -7.10 9.92 6.60
N SER A 143 -8.22 9.23 6.80
CA SER A 143 -9.18 9.47 7.88
C SER A 143 -9.80 8.16 8.36
N ASP A 144 -9.97 8.02 9.68
CA ASP A 144 -10.58 6.83 10.28
C ASP A 144 -12.11 6.74 10.10
N THR A 145 -12.70 7.70 9.41
CA THR A 145 -14.10 7.68 8.93
C THR A 145 -14.25 6.94 7.59
N VAL A 146 -13.15 6.75 6.84
CA VAL A 146 -13.12 5.96 5.61
C VAL A 146 -13.14 4.49 5.99
N SER A 147 -14.23 3.78 5.70
CA SER A 147 -14.44 2.39 6.09
C SER A 147 -13.91 1.37 5.07
N SER A 148 -13.62 1.81 3.84
CA SER A 148 -13.14 0.96 2.75
C SER A 148 -12.23 1.75 1.81
N ILE A 149 -11.14 1.13 1.36
CA ILE A 149 -10.30 1.60 0.26
C ILE A 149 -10.31 0.58 -0.87
N HIS A 150 -10.02 1.04 -2.09
CA HIS A 150 -9.92 0.16 -3.26
C HIS A 150 -8.56 0.32 -3.93
N ILE A 151 -7.91 -0.81 -4.23
CA ILE A 151 -6.55 -0.88 -4.74
C ILE A 151 -6.56 -1.57 -6.09
N ILE A 152 -5.84 -0.99 -7.06
CA ILE A 152 -5.83 -1.44 -8.45
C ILE A 152 -4.41 -1.84 -8.84
N ALA A 153 -4.26 -3.06 -9.34
CA ALA A 153 -3.01 -3.53 -9.91
C ALA A 153 -2.66 -2.70 -11.16
N GLN A 154 -1.40 -2.31 -11.24
CA GLN A 154 -0.85 -1.62 -12.39
C GLN A 154 -0.09 -2.62 -13.26
N TRP A 155 -0.22 -2.48 -14.56
CA TRP A 155 0.33 -3.42 -15.53
C TRP A 155 1.04 -2.68 -16.65
N HIS A 156 2.08 -3.28 -17.17
CA HIS A 156 2.80 -2.86 -18.35
C HIS A 156 2.79 -3.98 -19.37
N GLN A 157 2.35 -3.70 -20.60
CA GLN A 157 2.49 -4.62 -21.71
C GLN A 157 3.86 -4.42 -22.35
N HIS A 158 4.57 -5.52 -22.65
CA HIS A 158 5.83 -5.41 -23.36
C HIS A 158 5.64 -4.91 -24.78
N GLU A 159 6.28 -3.79 -25.09
CA GLU A 159 6.47 -3.29 -26.44
C GLU A 159 7.97 -3.28 -26.73
N PHE A 160 8.41 -4.23 -27.56
CA PHE A 160 9.81 -4.38 -27.93
C PHE A 160 10.12 -3.46 -29.12
N ASN A 161 10.23 -2.18 -28.86
CA ASN A 161 10.44 -1.14 -29.86
C ASN A 161 11.55 -0.15 -29.48
N THR A 162 12.22 -0.40 -28.35
CA THR A 162 13.29 0.46 -27.87
C THR A 162 14.63 -0.21 -28.11
N TRP A 163 15.54 0.51 -28.77
CA TRP A 163 16.93 0.15 -28.94
C TRP A 163 17.80 1.20 -28.27
N THR A 164 18.89 0.78 -27.63
CA THR A 164 19.85 1.71 -27.03
C THR A 164 21.24 1.11 -27.11
N ASN A 165 22.15 1.79 -27.83
CA ASN A 165 23.55 1.41 -27.93
C ASN A 165 24.19 1.36 -26.52
N GLY A 166 24.98 0.27 -26.30
CA GLY A 166 25.71 0.08 -25.05
C GLY A 166 24.89 -0.51 -23.90
N TYR A 167 23.64 -0.93 -24.11
CA TYR A 167 22.89 -1.63 -23.09
C TYR A 167 23.36 -3.09 -22.96
N PRO A 168 23.83 -3.52 -21.78
CA PRO A 168 24.29 -4.90 -21.58
C PRO A 168 23.23 -5.93 -22.00
N GLY A 169 23.61 -6.88 -22.80
CA GLY A 169 22.77 -8.01 -23.22
C GLY A 169 21.93 -7.79 -24.47
N THR A 170 21.85 -6.59 -25.04
CA THR A 170 21.11 -6.36 -26.29
C THR A 170 21.93 -6.65 -27.55
N LEU A 171 23.25 -6.59 -27.48
CA LEU A 171 24.13 -6.87 -28.62
C LEU A 171 24.06 -8.35 -28.97
N LYS A 172 23.59 -8.68 -30.18
CA LYS A 172 23.58 -10.02 -30.74
C LYS A 172 24.87 -10.30 -31.52
N THR A 173 25.23 -9.42 -32.44
CA THR A 173 26.40 -9.56 -33.28
C THR A 173 27.15 -8.24 -33.34
N PRO A 174 28.45 -8.20 -32.98
CA PRO A 174 29.24 -6.99 -33.13
C PRO A 174 29.45 -6.65 -34.60
N ALA A 175 29.64 -5.36 -34.89
CA ALA A 175 30.03 -4.91 -36.23
C ALA A 175 31.34 -5.55 -36.68
N ASP A 176 31.42 -5.87 -37.93
CA ASP A 176 32.67 -6.27 -38.62
C ASP A 176 33.05 -5.32 -39.76
N CYS A 177 33.99 -5.68 -40.61
CA CYS A 177 34.43 -4.81 -41.70
C CYS A 177 33.33 -4.52 -42.72
N THR A 178 32.34 -5.38 -42.86
CA THR A 178 31.33 -5.35 -43.92
C THR A 178 29.90 -5.28 -43.42
N HIS A 179 29.68 -5.60 -42.15
CA HIS A 179 28.35 -5.68 -41.56
C HIS A 179 28.26 -4.75 -40.36
N ASP A 180 27.13 -4.14 -40.25
CA ASP A 180 26.73 -3.35 -39.09
C ASP A 180 26.45 -4.23 -37.85
N ALA A 181 26.52 -3.64 -36.67
CA ALA A 181 26.18 -4.30 -35.42
C ALA A 181 24.70 -4.61 -35.38
N VAL A 182 24.36 -5.79 -34.85
CA VAL A 182 22.98 -6.27 -34.74
C VAL A 182 22.60 -6.42 -33.29
N TYR A 183 21.42 -5.95 -32.94
CA TYR A 183 20.92 -5.92 -31.58
C TYR A 183 19.52 -6.55 -31.48
N TYR A 184 19.21 -7.08 -30.29
CA TYR A 184 17.87 -7.41 -29.91
C TYR A 184 17.11 -6.17 -29.44
N TRP A 185 15.82 -6.13 -29.75
CA TRP A 185 14.93 -5.12 -29.21
C TRP A 185 14.68 -5.29 -27.73
N ARG A 186 14.35 -4.22 -27.06
CA ARG A 186 13.98 -4.23 -25.64
C ARG A 186 12.71 -3.42 -25.41
N CYS A 187 12.03 -3.74 -24.31
CA CYS A 187 10.98 -2.92 -23.75
C CYS A 187 11.56 -1.81 -22.86
N VAL A 188 10.85 -0.70 -22.70
CA VAL A 188 11.20 0.37 -21.75
C VAL A 188 11.37 -0.10 -20.30
N CYS A 189 10.73 -1.21 -19.93
CA CYS A 189 10.90 -1.85 -18.60
C CYS A 189 12.26 -2.55 -18.42
N GLY A 190 13.03 -2.73 -19.51
CA GLY A 190 14.33 -3.38 -19.50
C GLY A 190 14.33 -4.81 -20.03
N GLU A 191 13.18 -5.46 -20.21
CA GLU A 191 13.09 -6.80 -20.79
C GLU A 191 13.60 -6.80 -22.24
N ILE A 192 14.30 -7.86 -22.63
CA ILE A 192 14.89 -8.03 -23.95
C ILE A 192 14.15 -9.11 -24.72
N GLU A 193 13.76 -8.82 -25.96
CA GLU A 193 13.18 -9.80 -26.87
C GLU A 193 14.29 -10.58 -27.59
N TYR A 194 14.59 -11.80 -27.17
CA TYR A 194 15.54 -12.69 -27.84
C TYR A 194 14.88 -13.39 -29.05
N ASN A 195 14.49 -12.60 -30.06
CA ASN A 195 13.84 -13.07 -31.28
C ASN A 195 14.70 -12.79 -32.50
N ASP A 196 15.25 -13.85 -33.09
CA ASP A 196 16.15 -13.75 -34.26
C ASP A 196 15.46 -13.27 -35.55
N ASN A 197 14.13 -13.22 -35.56
CA ASN A 197 13.37 -12.68 -36.69
C ASN A 197 12.97 -11.21 -36.52
N HIS A 198 13.26 -10.63 -35.34
CA HIS A 198 12.96 -9.24 -35.02
C HIS A 198 14.19 -8.60 -34.39
N LEU A 199 15.06 -8.03 -35.24
CA LEU A 199 16.36 -7.49 -34.85
C LEU A 199 16.49 -6.05 -35.33
N TYR A 200 17.33 -5.29 -34.66
CA TYR A 200 17.77 -3.96 -35.07
C TYR A 200 19.21 -4.01 -35.56
N GLU A 201 19.43 -3.60 -36.79
CA GLU A 201 20.75 -3.39 -37.36
C GLU A 201 21.11 -1.89 -37.25
N GLU A 202 22.20 -1.57 -36.55
CA GLU A 202 22.61 -0.17 -36.30
C GLU A 202 23.37 0.39 -37.50
N PRO A 203 22.77 1.27 -38.31
CA PRO A 203 23.38 1.74 -39.54
C PRO A 203 24.70 2.49 -39.32
N GLY A 204 25.71 2.20 -40.12
CA GLY A 204 26.99 2.91 -40.14
C GLY A 204 27.95 2.46 -39.03
N THR A 205 27.70 1.33 -38.38
CA THR A 205 28.65 0.75 -37.41
C THR A 205 29.67 -0.19 -38.04
N ALA A 206 29.48 -0.61 -39.31
CA ALA A 206 30.47 -1.42 -40.03
C ALA A 206 31.84 -0.71 -40.06
N LEU A 207 32.86 -1.48 -39.65
CA LEU A 207 34.21 -0.89 -39.43
C LEU A 207 34.92 -0.48 -40.71
N GLY A 208 34.46 -0.94 -41.88
CA GLY A 208 35.12 -0.74 -43.15
C GLY A 208 36.44 -1.47 -43.26
N HIS A 209 37.04 -1.40 -44.44
CA HIS A 209 38.37 -1.94 -44.66
C HIS A 209 39.42 -0.83 -44.68
N LEU A 210 40.36 -0.87 -43.75
CA LEU A 210 41.57 -0.07 -43.84
C LEU A 210 42.56 -0.79 -44.73
N TRP A 211 42.50 -0.46 -46.04
CA TRP A 211 43.45 -1.05 -46.99
C TRP A 211 44.77 -0.25 -46.94
N SER A 212 45.86 -0.97 -46.74
CA SER A 212 47.20 -0.41 -46.96
C SER A 212 47.76 -0.95 -48.26
N TRP A 213 48.52 -0.08 -48.98
CA TRP A 213 49.17 -0.42 -50.20
C TRP A 213 50.69 -0.45 -49.98
N THR A 214 51.27 -1.57 -50.21
CA THR A 214 52.74 -1.74 -50.12
C THR A 214 53.33 -1.82 -51.52
N SER A 215 54.27 -0.94 -51.83
CA SER A 215 54.98 -0.99 -53.10
C SER A 215 55.92 -2.22 -53.14
N ASN A 216 55.85 -2.97 -54.21
CA ASN A 216 56.67 -4.17 -54.42
C ASN A 216 57.98 -3.86 -55.07
N GLY A 217 58.30 -2.54 -55.35
CA GLY A 217 59.56 -2.11 -55.96
C GLY A 217 59.71 -2.33 -57.49
N ASN A 218 58.73 -2.96 -58.13
CA ASN A 218 58.70 -3.31 -59.55
C ASN A 218 57.57 -2.61 -60.31
N GLY A 219 57.03 -1.51 -59.76
CA GLY A 219 55.88 -0.80 -60.32
C GLY A 219 54.51 -1.39 -59.99
N THR A 220 54.47 -2.48 -59.16
CA THR A 220 53.25 -3.05 -58.66
C THR A 220 53.08 -2.75 -57.16
N HIS A 221 51.85 -2.91 -56.66
CA HIS A 221 51.49 -2.69 -55.26
C HIS A 221 50.69 -3.90 -54.77
N THR A 222 50.90 -4.29 -53.52
CA THR A 222 50.10 -5.30 -52.82
C THR A 222 49.12 -4.55 -51.92
N ARG A 223 47.87 -4.99 -51.95
CA ARG A 223 46.81 -4.56 -51.05
C ARG A 223 46.73 -5.54 -49.87
N THR A 224 46.91 -5.04 -48.65
CA THR A 224 46.78 -5.77 -47.39
C THR A 224 45.74 -5.18 -46.49
#